data_b796ef31ba63b936c7d72e543f0e7dcb
#
_entry.id   b796ef31ba63b936c7d72e543f0e7dcb
#
_cell.length_a   1.000
_cell.length_b   1.000
_cell.length_c   1.000
_cell.angle_alpha   90.00
_cell.angle_beta   90.00
_cell.angle_gamma   90.00
#
_symmetry.space_group_name_H-M   'P 1'
#
loop_
_entity.id
_entity.type
_entity.pdbx_description
1 polymer ?
#
loop_
_entity_poly.entity_id
_entity_poly.type
_entity_poly.pdbx_seq_one_letter_code
_entity_poly.pdbx_strand_id
1 'polypeptide(L)'
;HLSNTFGAANGFGLKITSGANGGAASGHIGFYQPDGTNDGMISGSGGTITYGAFTGNHPASLPDGVDEYAYGTVMAITGTSSDSNSPKAVIYEVAPTTAADNQAVLGVYSNDAGFQLDDKDQHNIFAIGDGHILVCNGNGDIAVGDYISSSAVTGHGQKQADNIMRSITIAKATQAVSWSDESGTTKLISCTYHTG
;
A
#
# COMPACT_ATOMS: atom_id res chain seq x y z
N HIS A 1 20.05 -14.13 20.37
CA HIS A 1 21.28 -14.87 20.07
C HIS A 1 21.06 -15.71 18.81
N LEU A 2 21.65 -15.29 17.71
CA LEU A 2 21.61 -16.05 16.45
C LEU A 2 22.76 -17.04 16.47
N SER A 3 22.49 -18.34 16.48
CA SER A 3 23.50 -19.37 16.35
C SER A 3 23.31 -20.14 15.05
N ASN A 4 24.40 -20.36 14.33
CA ASN A 4 24.41 -21.24 13.17
C ASN A 4 24.65 -22.66 13.64
N THR A 5 23.66 -23.53 13.51
CA THR A 5 23.73 -24.95 13.84
C THR A 5 23.82 -25.85 12.62
N PHE A 6 23.91 -25.30 11.42
CA PHE A 6 24.04 -26.08 10.19
C PHE A 6 25.50 -26.21 9.78
N GLY A 7 25.94 -27.45 9.50
CA GLY A 7 27.29 -27.75 9.07
C GLY A 7 27.73 -26.95 7.83
N ALA A 8 29.02 -26.73 7.72
CA ALA A 8 29.73 -25.70 6.96
C ALA A 8 29.53 -25.62 5.44
N ALA A 9 28.64 -26.38 4.82
CA ALA A 9 28.66 -26.46 3.35
C ALA A 9 27.66 -25.56 2.60
N ASN A 10 26.58 -25.06 3.21
CA ASN A 10 25.47 -24.50 2.42
C ASN A 10 24.74 -23.28 3.01
N GLY A 11 25.43 -22.35 3.62
CA GLY A 11 24.86 -21.06 3.92
C GLY A 11 24.28 -20.90 5.32
N PHE A 12 23.87 -19.68 5.64
CA PHE A 12 23.30 -19.27 6.91
C PHE A 12 21.78 -19.52 6.91
N GLY A 13 21.28 -20.30 7.88
CA GLY A 13 19.85 -20.53 8.08
C GLY A 13 19.37 -20.03 9.44
N LEU A 14 18.24 -19.35 9.50
CA LEU A 14 17.54 -18.99 10.71
C LEU A 14 16.42 -20.00 10.96
N LYS A 15 16.54 -20.80 12.05
CA LYS A 15 15.45 -21.66 12.53
C LYS A 15 14.76 -21.00 13.72
N ILE A 16 13.46 -20.74 13.58
CA ILE A 16 12.61 -20.24 14.67
C ILE A 16 11.70 -21.38 15.09
N THR A 17 11.73 -21.75 16.37
CA THR A 17 10.88 -22.79 16.94
C THR A 17 10.02 -22.18 18.04
N SER A 18 8.69 -22.21 17.88
CA SER A 18 7.76 -21.87 18.95
C SER A 18 7.51 -23.09 19.85
N GLY A 19 7.36 -22.86 21.16
CA GLY A 19 7.26 -23.93 22.16
C GLY A 19 5.90 -24.63 22.28
N ALA A 20 4.92 -24.34 21.39
CA ALA A 20 3.59 -24.94 21.43
C ALA A 20 3.25 -25.65 20.13
N ASN A 21 2.92 -26.93 20.22
CA ASN A 21 2.33 -27.71 19.15
C ASN A 21 0.82 -27.47 19.11
N GLY A 22 0.34 -26.71 18.12
CA GLY A 22 -1.02 -26.78 17.66
C GLY A 22 -2.01 -25.77 18.25
N GLY A 23 -2.90 -25.30 17.43
CA GLY A 23 -4.23 -24.76 17.72
C GLY A 23 -4.35 -23.26 17.77
N ALA A 24 -3.43 -22.53 18.30
CA ALA A 24 -3.44 -21.06 18.28
C ALA A 24 -2.35 -20.52 17.35
N ALA A 25 -2.64 -19.46 16.63
CA ALA A 25 -1.65 -18.76 15.82
C ALA A 25 -0.51 -18.28 16.74
N SER A 26 0.70 -18.79 16.49
CA SER A 26 1.89 -18.38 17.23
C SER A 26 2.69 -17.38 16.39
N GLY A 27 2.97 -16.21 16.93
CA GLY A 27 3.89 -15.26 16.30
C GLY A 27 5.31 -15.84 16.31
N HIS A 28 5.93 -15.91 15.14
CA HIS A 28 7.32 -16.36 15.00
C HIS A 28 8.28 -15.17 14.93
N ILE A 29 7.90 -14.12 14.25
CA ILE A 29 8.61 -12.85 14.17
C ILE A 29 7.57 -11.74 14.32
N GLY A 30 7.74 -10.88 15.30
CA GLY A 30 6.91 -9.69 15.49
C GLY A 30 7.73 -8.43 15.22
N PHE A 31 7.10 -7.47 14.59
CA PHE A 31 7.62 -6.12 14.36
C PHE A 31 6.88 -5.19 15.31
N TYR A 32 7.61 -4.42 16.12
CA TYR A 32 7.02 -3.59 17.17
C TYR A 32 7.61 -2.19 17.13
N GLN A 33 6.77 -1.20 17.41
CA GLN A 33 7.18 0.18 17.65
C GLN A 33 7.86 0.29 19.03
N PRO A 34 8.59 1.40 19.28
CA PRO A 34 9.24 1.62 20.58
C PRO A 34 8.28 1.64 21.78
N ASP A 35 7.01 1.97 21.57
CA ASP A 35 5.95 1.96 22.59
C ASP A 35 5.35 0.55 22.85
N GLY A 36 5.81 -0.47 22.10
CA GLY A 36 5.32 -1.83 22.20
C GLY A 36 4.13 -2.17 21.31
N THR A 37 3.66 -1.22 20.51
CA THR A 37 2.61 -1.48 19.51
C THR A 37 3.10 -2.46 18.45
N ASN A 38 2.30 -3.47 18.11
CA ASN A 38 2.63 -4.47 17.10
C ASN A 38 2.27 -3.95 15.71
N ASP A 39 3.26 -3.77 14.84
CA ASP A 39 3.07 -3.34 13.43
C ASP A 39 2.78 -4.50 12.49
N GLY A 40 3.09 -5.73 12.91
CA GLY A 40 2.86 -6.91 12.12
C GLY A 40 3.63 -8.12 12.61
N MET A 41 3.30 -9.29 12.07
CA MET A 41 3.99 -10.52 12.45
C MET A 41 4.00 -11.56 11.32
N ILE A 42 4.98 -12.44 11.37
CA ILE A 42 4.97 -13.71 10.70
C ILE A 42 4.50 -14.74 11.73
N SER A 43 3.39 -15.42 11.46
CA SER A 43 2.78 -16.37 12.37
C SER A 43 2.62 -17.73 11.71
N GLY A 44 2.39 -18.77 12.51
CA GLY A 44 2.14 -20.11 12.00
C GLY A 44 1.04 -20.79 12.81
N SER A 45 0.20 -21.55 12.12
CA SER A 45 -0.82 -22.40 12.71
C SER A 45 -1.09 -23.60 11.83
N GLY A 46 -1.19 -24.79 12.41
CA GLY A 46 -1.60 -26.01 11.69
C GLY A 46 -0.75 -26.35 10.46
N GLY A 47 0.56 -26.06 10.47
CA GLY A 47 1.45 -26.31 9.33
C GLY A 47 1.46 -25.21 8.27
N THR A 48 0.71 -24.14 8.46
CA THR A 48 0.65 -22.99 7.55
C THR A 48 1.38 -21.79 8.15
N ILE A 49 2.24 -21.15 7.35
CA ILE A 49 2.84 -19.86 7.69
C ILE A 49 1.98 -18.74 7.10
N THR A 50 1.64 -17.80 7.93
CA THR A 50 0.91 -16.61 7.53
C THR A 50 1.81 -15.38 7.68
N TYR A 51 1.95 -14.64 6.61
CA TYR A 51 2.46 -13.28 6.64
C TYR A 51 1.24 -12.37 6.88
N GLY A 52 1.38 -11.40 7.77
CA GLY A 52 0.31 -10.41 7.99
C GLY A 52 -0.09 -9.70 6.70
N ALA A 53 -1.08 -8.82 6.76
CA ALA A 53 -1.46 -8.01 5.59
C ALA A 53 -0.19 -7.40 4.97
N PHE A 54 -0.02 -7.61 3.66
CA PHE A 54 1.14 -7.13 2.92
C PHE A 54 0.72 -5.95 2.07
N THR A 55 1.42 -4.83 2.25
CA THR A 55 1.29 -3.68 1.35
C THR A 55 2.68 -3.26 0.91
N GLY A 56 2.94 -3.38 -0.39
CA GLY A 56 4.15 -2.87 -1.02
C GLY A 56 3.98 -1.39 -1.33
N ASN A 57 5.02 -0.60 -1.07
CA ASN A 57 4.99 0.83 -1.27
C ASN A 57 6.21 1.35 -2.03
N HIS A 58 6.08 2.56 -2.57
CA HIS A 58 7.16 3.35 -3.15
C HIS A 58 7.45 4.56 -2.26
N PRO A 59 8.72 4.88 -2.01
CA PRO A 59 9.09 6.14 -1.38
C PRO A 59 8.81 7.30 -2.34
N ALA A 60 8.23 8.37 -1.82
CA ALA A 60 7.89 9.54 -2.61
C ALA A 60 8.09 10.84 -1.85
N SER A 61 8.29 11.93 -2.57
CA SER A 61 8.24 13.30 -2.07
C SER A 61 6.98 14.00 -2.57
N LEU A 62 6.42 14.85 -1.72
CA LEU A 62 5.28 15.69 -2.04
C LEU A 62 5.73 17.02 -2.67
N PRO A 63 4.82 17.79 -3.29
CA PRO A 63 5.12 19.14 -3.78
C PRO A 63 5.59 20.06 -2.65
N ASP A 64 6.44 21.03 -2.98
CA ASP A 64 6.94 22.03 -2.02
C ASP A 64 5.81 22.71 -1.25
N GLY A 65 5.96 22.78 0.08
CA GLY A 65 4.99 23.38 0.98
C GLY A 65 3.75 22.53 1.29
N VAL A 66 3.77 21.26 0.91
CA VAL A 66 2.72 20.29 1.28
C VAL A 66 3.30 19.27 2.25
N ASP A 67 2.74 19.21 3.45
CA ASP A 67 3.20 18.31 4.50
C ASP A 67 2.52 16.92 4.38
N GLU A 68 1.24 16.87 4.03
CA GLU A 68 0.49 15.62 3.91
C GLU A 68 -0.76 15.73 3.04
N TYR A 69 -1.30 14.59 2.64
CA TYR A 69 -2.64 14.44 2.04
C TYR A 69 -3.49 13.49 2.88
N ALA A 70 -4.78 13.43 2.60
CA ALA A 70 -5.67 12.47 3.23
C ALA A 70 -5.27 11.04 2.83
N TYR A 71 -5.35 10.09 3.79
CA TYR A 71 -5.18 8.67 3.51
C TYR A 71 -6.14 8.22 2.39
N GLY A 72 -5.61 7.45 1.47
CA GLY A 72 -6.41 6.97 0.34
C GLY A 72 -6.39 7.87 -0.91
N THR A 73 -5.69 9.01 -0.87
CA THR A 73 -5.54 9.92 -2.03
C THR A 73 -4.77 9.24 -3.17
N VAL A 74 -5.34 9.28 -4.37
CA VAL A 74 -4.71 8.73 -5.58
C VAL A 74 -3.62 9.68 -6.09
N MET A 75 -2.38 9.15 -6.21
CA MET A 75 -1.19 9.92 -6.53
C MET A 75 -0.63 9.54 -7.90
N ALA A 76 -0.22 10.55 -8.66
CA ALA A 76 0.48 10.39 -9.94
C ALA A 76 1.92 10.86 -9.85
N ILE A 77 2.81 10.23 -10.63
CA ILE A 77 4.21 10.63 -10.79
C ILE A 77 4.27 11.98 -11.53
N THR A 78 5.02 12.91 -10.97
CA THR A 78 5.36 14.21 -11.60
C THR A 78 6.82 14.30 -11.97
N GLY A 79 7.67 13.52 -11.32
CA GLY A 79 9.12 13.45 -11.54
C GLY A 79 9.77 12.33 -10.73
N THR A 80 11.08 12.32 -10.73
CA THR A 80 11.88 11.41 -9.92
C THR A 80 13.14 12.12 -9.44
N SER A 81 13.58 11.76 -8.23
CA SER A 81 14.86 12.17 -7.67
C SER A 81 15.64 10.94 -7.19
N SER A 82 16.90 11.13 -6.80
CA SER A 82 17.72 10.08 -6.21
C SER A 82 18.00 10.44 -4.75
N ASP A 83 18.00 9.44 -3.90
CA ASP A 83 18.51 9.57 -2.54
C ASP A 83 20.04 9.82 -2.59
N SER A 84 20.52 10.87 -1.92
CA SER A 84 21.95 11.22 -1.88
C SER A 84 22.80 10.16 -1.19
N ASN A 85 22.23 9.44 -0.22
CA ASN A 85 22.91 8.35 0.51
C ASN A 85 22.78 7.00 -0.21
N SER A 86 21.86 6.90 -1.16
CA SER A 86 21.63 5.69 -1.95
C SER A 86 21.36 6.04 -3.41
N PRO A 87 22.42 6.36 -4.21
CA PRO A 87 22.23 6.87 -5.57
C PRO A 87 21.49 5.94 -6.54
N LYS A 88 21.28 4.69 -6.15
CA LYS A 88 20.48 3.71 -6.93
C LYS A 88 19.02 3.64 -6.49
N ALA A 89 18.67 4.26 -5.37
CA ALA A 89 17.28 4.37 -4.94
C ALA A 89 16.58 5.47 -5.74
N VAL A 90 15.36 5.18 -6.16
CA VAL A 90 14.49 6.16 -6.83
C VAL A 90 13.49 6.67 -5.80
N ILE A 91 13.39 7.99 -5.67
CA ILE A 91 12.32 8.66 -4.95
C ILE A 91 11.40 9.28 -5.99
N TYR A 92 10.13 8.95 -5.94
CA TYR A 92 9.14 9.50 -6.87
C TYR A 92 8.65 10.86 -6.39
N GLU A 93 8.67 11.86 -7.25
CA GLU A 93 7.94 13.10 -7.02
C GLU A 93 6.49 12.86 -7.43
N VAL A 94 5.54 13.15 -6.54
CA VAL A 94 4.14 12.83 -6.77
C VAL A 94 3.21 13.98 -6.43
N ALA A 95 2.06 14.02 -7.10
CA ALA A 95 0.95 14.91 -6.75
C ALA A 95 -0.39 14.15 -6.91
N PRO A 96 -1.47 14.63 -6.26
CA PRO A 96 -2.79 14.04 -6.47
C PRO A 96 -3.19 14.07 -7.95
N THR A 97 -3.80 12.98 -8.43
CA THR A 97 -4.33 12.93 -9.79
C THR A 97 -5.40 13.99 -10.00
N THR A 98 -5.47 14.53 -11.23
CA THR A 98 -6.47 15.55 -11.62
C THR A 98 -7.24 15.17 -12.89
N ALA A 99 -6.95 14.00 -13.46
CA ALA A 99 -7.55 13.52 -14.69
C ALA A 99 -8.04 12.08 -14.54
N ALA A 100 -9.12 11.76 -15.22
CA ALA A 100 -9.60 10.40 -15.36
C ALA A 100 -8.59 9.56 -16.18
N ASP A 101 -8.49 8.28 -15.81
CA ASP A 101 -7.68 7.28 -16.53
C ASP A 101 -6.21 7.72 -16.73
N ASN A 102 -5.63 8.35 -15.73
CA ASN A 102 -4.24 8.83 -15.78
C ASN A 102 -3.28 7.63 -15.74
N GLN A 103 -2.45 7.49 -16.78
CA GLN A 103 -1.45 6.42 -16.91
C GLN A 103 -0.23 6.59 -15.98
N ALA A 104 -0.03 7.79 -15.43
CA ALA A 104 1.09 8.09 -14.53
C ALA A 104 0.77 7.81 -13.05
N VAL A 105 -0.36 7.14 -12.74
CA VAL A 105 -0.67 6.80 -11.35
C VAL A 105 0.41 5.89 -10.78
N LEU A 106 0.98 6.30 -9.65
CA LEU A 106 1.93 5.48 -8.88
C LEU A 106 1.21 4.60 -7.86
N GLY A 107 0.14 5.10 -7.28
CA GLY A 107 -0.60 4.38 -6.24
C GLY A 107 -1.43 5.31 -5.36
N VAL A 108 -1.54 4.93 -4.09
CA VAL A 108 -2.41 5.56 -3.12
C VAL A 108 -1.60 6.02 -1.91
N TYR A 109 -1.83 7.26 -1.47
CA TYR A 109 -1.12 7.87 -0.35
C TYR A 109 -1.46 7.20 0.98
N SER A 110 -0.42 6.80 1.74
CA SER A 110 -0.59 6.06 2.99
C SER A 110 -0.93 6.93 4.19
N ASN A 111 -0.62 8.23 4.14
CA ASN A 111 -0.65 9.14 5.29
C ASN A 111 0.20 8.66 6.49
N ASP A 112 1.16 7.79 6.24
CA ASP A 112 2.14 7.38 7.23
C ASP A 112 3.46 8.13 6.95
N ALA A 113 4.14 8.58 7.99
CA ALA A 113 5.51 9.05 7.85
C ALA A 113 6.34 7.95 7.19
N GLY A 114 6.87 8.24 6.01
CA GLY A 114 7.63 7.29 5.22
C GLY A 114 8.88 6.81 5.96
N PHE A 115 9.48 5.75 5.47
CA PHE A 115 10.80 5.32 5.91
C PHE A 115 11.80 6.45 5.55
N GLN A 116 12.35 7.12 6.55
CA GLN A 116 13.33 8.19 6.34
C GLN A 116 14.62 7.57 5.82
N LEU A 117 14.90 7.75 4.54
CA LEU A 117 16.19 7.38 3.94
C LEU A 117 17.21 8.52 4.03
N ASP A 118 16.74 9.76 4.15
CA ASP A 118 17.51 10.98 4.37
C ASP A 118 16.76 11.94 5.29
N ASP A 119 17.34 13.07 5.67
CA ASP A 119 16.70 14.16 6.45
C ASP A 119 15.51 14.86 5.72
N LYS A 120 14.98 14.22 4.68
CA LYS A 120 13.78 14.67 3.95
C LYS A 120 12.58 13.85 4.38
N ASP A 121 11.48 14.53 4.61
CA ASP A 121 10.19 13.89 4.84
C ASP A 121 9.82 13.08 3.59
N GLN A 122 9.99 11.76 3.67
CA GLN A 122 9.58 10.84 2.64
C GLN A 122 8.25 10.22 3.00
N HIS A 123 7.41 10.07 2.01
CA HIS A 123 6.07 9.53 2.14
C HIS A 123 5.98 8.18 1.43
N ASN A 124 5.03 7.35 1.87
CA ASN A 124 4.75 6.06 1.26
C ASN A 124 3.56 6.15 0.33
N ILE A 125 3.72 5.61 -0.88
CA ILE A 125 2.64 5.41 -1.85
C ILE A 125 2.40 3.92 -1.98
N PHE A 126 1.25 3.45 -1.52
CA PHE A 126 0.84 2.05 -1.64
C PHE A 126 0.58 1.68 -3.08
N ALA A 127 1.22 0.63 -3.56
CA ALA A 127 1.16 0.17 -4.93
C ALA A 127 0.54 -1.22 -5.08
N ILE A 128 0.80 -2.11 -4.12
CA ILE A 128 0.34 -3.50 -4.19
C ILE A 128 -0.05 -3.99 -2.79
N GLY A 129 -1.09 -4.81 -2.68
CA GLY A 129 -1.56 -5.35 -1.39
C GLY A 129 -2.94 -4.83 -1.01
N ASP A 130 -3.22 -4.75 0.29
CA ASP A 130 -4.54 -4.43 0.82
C ASP A 130 -4.57 -3.04 1.44
N GLY A 131 -5.69 -2.33 1.31
CA GLY A 131 -5.88 -1.03 1.93
C GLY A 131 -7.19 -0.35 1.56
N HIS A 132 -7.17 0.97 1.50
CA HIS A 132 -8.34 1.78 1.15
C HIS A 132 -7.97 2.83 0.10
N ILE A 133 -8.96 3.23 -0.68
CA ILE A 133 -8.84 4.24 -1.72
C ILE A 133 -10.00 5.23 -1.64
N LEU A 134 -9.71 6.52 -1.79
CA LEU A 134 -10.73 7.54 -1.97
C LEU A 134 -11.33 7.41 -3.36
N VAL A 135 -12.65 7.29 -3.45
CA VAL A 135 -13.38 7.18 -4.72
C VAL A 135 -14.48 8.23 -4.82
N CYS A 136 -14.90 8.50 -6.04
CA CYS A 136 -16.03 9.37 -6.35
C CYS A 136 -17.06 8.65 -7.24
N ASN A 137 -18.22 9.30 -7.43
CA ASN A 137 -19.34 8.80 -8.22
C ASN A 137 -19.19 8.97 -9.74
N GLY A 138 -17.98 9.24 -10.25
CA GLY A 138 -17.71 9.63 -11.65
C GLY A 138 -18.31 8.68 -12.70
N ASN A 139 -18.26 7.38 -12.47
CA ASN A 139 -18.80 6.35 -13.36
C ASN A 139 -19.89 5.48 -12.70
N GLY A 140 -20.65 6.05 -11.75
CA GLY A 140 -21.78 5.39 -11.08
C GLY A 140 -21.36 4.50 -9.92
N ASP A 141 -22.28 3.60 -9.53
CA ASP A 141 -22.12 2.71 -8.39
C ASP A 141 -20.95 1.74 -8.56
N ILE A 142 -20.28 1.46 -7.44
CA ILE A 142 -19.15 0.53 -7.40
C ILE A 142 -19.62 -0.78 -6.76
N ALA A 143 -19.41 -1.88 -7.45
CA ALA A 143 -19.63 -3.22 -6.92
C ALA A 143 -18.33 -3.84 -6.41
N VAL A 144 -18.42 -4.81 -5.50
CA VAL A 144 -17.28 -5.65 -5.14
C VAL A 144 -16.76 -6.36 -6.39
N GLY A 145 -15.45 -6.23 -6.63
CA GLY A 145 -14.78 -6.77 -7.80
C GLY A 145 -14.59 -5.79 -8.95
N ASP A 146 -15.24 -4.62 -8.93
CA ASP A 146 -15.00 -3.58 -9.93
C ASP A 146 -13.57 -3.06 -9.84
N TYR A 147 -12.94 -2.79 -10.99
CA TYR A 147 -11.68 -2.08 -11.05
C TYR A 147 -11.89 -0.57 -10.88
N ILE A 148 -10.88 0.05 -10.28
CA ILE A 148 -10.84 1.48 -10.01
C ILE A 148 -9.70 2.09 -10.83
N SER A 149 -10.00 3.15 -11.56
CA SER A 149 -9.04 4.06 -12.21
C SER A 149 -9.12 5.45 -11.58
N SER A 150 -8.19 6.35 -11.92
CA SER A 150 -8.28 7.75 -11.46
C SER A 150 -9.48 8.47 -12.07
N SER A 151 -9.95 9.50 -11.38
CA SER A 151 -11.08 10.34 -11.82
C SER A 151 -10.63 11.77 -12.11
N ALA A 152 -11.56 12.59 -12.61
CA ALA A 152 -11.36 14.03 -12.73
C ALA A 152 -11.50 14.79 -11.39
N VAL A 153 -11.99 14.11 -10.33
CA VAL A 153 -11.99 14.66 -8.97
C VAL A 153 -10.60 14.47 -8.38
N THR A 154 -9.95 15.55 -8.02
CA THR A 154 -8.56 15.55 -7.54
C THR A 154 -8.32 14.50 -6.45
N GLY A 155 -7.34 13.63 -6.68
CA GLY A 155 -6.92 12.61 -5.71
C GLY A 155 -7.93 11.47 -5.47
N HIS A 156 -8.95 11.32 -6.33
CA HIS A 156 -9.96 10.27 -6.19
C HIS A 156 -9.92 9.30 -7.36
N GLY A 157 -10.25 8.05 -7.06
CA GLY A 157 -10.58 7.04 -8.05
C GLY A 157 -12.06 7.09 -8.43
N GLN A 158 -12.39 6.38 -9.48
CA GLN A 158 -13.74 6.09 -9.94
C GLN A 158 -13.83 4.66 -10.43
N LYS A 159 -15.02 4.11 -10.56
CA LYS A 159 -15.21 2.84 -11.25
C LYS A 159 -14.58 2.92 -12.65
N GLN A 160 -13.71 1.97 -12.98
CA GLN A 160 -13.16 1.81 -14.34
C GLN A 160 -14.29 1.42 -15.30
N ALA A 161 -14.24 1.91 -16.53
CA ALA A 161 -15.34 1.71 -17.50
C ALA A 161 -15.48 0.25 -17.97
N ASP A 162 -14.43 -0.57 -17.80
CA ASP A 162 -14.44 -1.99 -18.18
C ASP A 162 -13.80 -2.86 -17.07
N ASN A 163 -13.87 -4.18 -17.23
CA ASN A 163 -13.32 -5.16 -16.29
C ASN A 163 -11.97 -5.76 -16.74
N ILE A 164 -11.21 -5.02 -17.54
CA ILE A 164 -9.89 -5.44 -18.01
C ILE A 164 -8.84 -4.68 -17.22
N MET A 165 -7.89 -5.39 -16.61
CA MET A 165 -6.73 -4.77 -15.97
C MET A 165 -5.87 -4.06 -17.03
N ARG A 166 -5.59 -2.78 -16.79
CA ARG A 166 -4.84 -1.89 -17.69
C ARG A 166 -3.79 -1.11 -16.93
N SER A 167 -2.94 -0.40 -17.63
CA SER A 167 -1.96 0.55 -17.02
C SER A 167 -2.60 1.69 -16.21
N ILE A 168 -3.91 1.92 -16.36
CA ILE A 168 -4.69 2.90 -15.58
C ILE A 168 -5.38 2.29 -14.37
N THR A 169 -5.35 0.96 -14.21
CA THR A 169 -6.00 0.27 -13.09
C THR A 169 -5.21 0.45 -11.82
N ILE A 170 -5.84 1.01 -10.80
CA ILE A 170 -5.22 1.31 -9.50
C ILE A 170 -5.51 0.20 -8.50
N ALA A 171 -6.77 -0.22 -8.45
CA ALA A 171 -7.25 -1.13 -7.43
C ALA A 171 -8.43 -1.96 -7.91
N LYS A 172 -8.76 -3.00 -7.15
CA LYS A 172 -10.03 -3.71 -7.22
C LYS A 172 -10.81 -3.45 -5.94
N ALA A 173 -12.04 -2.98 -6.06
CA ALA A 173 -12.90 -2.72 -4.91
C ALA A 173 -13.26 -4.01 -4.16
N THR A 174 -13.10 -4.01 -2.85
CA THR A 174 -13.55 -5.08 -1.95
C THR A 174 -14.78 -4.64 -1.14
N GLN A 175 -15.18 -3.39 -1.29
CA GLN A 175 -16.38 -2.80 -0.70
C GLN A 175 -17.23 -2.15 -1.80
N ALA A 176 -18.55 -2.40 -1.77
CA ALA A 176 -19.49 -1.77 -2.68
C ALA A 176 -19.90 -0.36 -2.20
N VAL A 177 -20.27 0.49 -3.16
CA VAL A 177 -20.88 1.81 -2.92
C VAL A 177 -22.10 1.98 -3.81
N SER A 178 -23.24 2.26 -3.21
CA SER A 178 -24.43 2.76 -3.89
C SER A 178 -24.55 4.26 -3.61
N TRP A 179 -24.32 5.07 -4.61
CA TRP A 179 -24.25 6.53 -4.41
C TRP A 179 -25.60 7.16 -4.03
N SER A 180 -26.70 6.47 -4.30
CA SER A 180 -28.03 6.89 -3.81
C SER A 180 -28.16 6.82 -2.29
N ASP A 181 -27.37 5.98 -1.65
CA ASP A 181 -27.39 5.75 -0.20
C ASP A 181 -26.36 6.62 0.56
N GLU A 182 -25.50 7.31 -0.17
CA GLU A 182 -24.45 8.15 0.40
C GLU A 182 -24.88 9.62 0.47
N SER A 183 -24.46 10.30 1.52
CA SER A 183 -24.72 11.75 1.70
C SER A 183 -23.82 12.66 0.84
N GLY A 184 -22.79 12.09 0.20
CA GLY A 184 -21.81 12.82 -0.59
C GLY A 184 -21.47 12.10 -1.90
N THR A 185 -20.57 12.72 -2.66
CA THR A 185 -20.11 12.21 -3.97
C THR A 185 -18.75 11.53 -3.89
N THR A 186 -18.15 11.42 -2.70
CA THR A 186 -16.85 10.81 -2.44
C THR A 186 -16.90 9.92 -1.20
N LYS A 187 -16.10 8.86 -1.19
CA LYS A 187 -16.02 7.90 -0.08
C LYS A 187 -14.66 7.20 -0.04
N LEU A 188 -14.19 6.87 1.15
CA LEU A 188 -13.08 5.95 1.35
C LEU A 188 -13.62 4.52 1.39
N ILE A 189 -13.09 3.64 0.53
CA ILE A 189 -13.53 2.23 0.44
C ILE A 189 -12.34 1.29 0.56
N SER A 190 -12.58 0.07 1.03
CA SER A 190 -11.58 -0.99 1.04
C SER A 190 -11.32 -1.54 -0.37
N CYS A 191 -10.08 -1.90 -0.63
CA CYS A 191 -9.63 -2.39 -1.94
C CYS A 191 -8.38 -3.27 -1.83
N THR A 192 -8.03 -3.92 -2.94
CA THR A 192 -6.69 -4.45 -3.17
C THR A 192 -6.02 -3.61 -4.25
N TYR A 193 -4.76 -3.18 -4.00
CA TYR A 193 -3.99 -2.36 -4.95
C TYR A 193 -3.36 -3.20 -6.04
N HIS A 194 -3.23 -2.63 -7.24
CA HIS A 194 -2.69 -3.27 -8.44
C HIS A 194 -1.77 -2.35 -9.26
N THR A 195 -1.31 -1.23 -8.69
CA THR A 195 -0.37 -0.33 -9.35
C THR A 195 1.07 -0.81 -9.16
N GLY A 196 1.89 -0.75 -10.21
CA GLY A 196 3.29 -1.13 -10.18
C GLY A 196 3.71 -1.91 -11.42
#